data_d2edd0004b7ccec4a828f3ecb88c05b7
#
_entry.id   d2edd0004b7ccec4a828f3ecb88c05b7
#
_cell.length_a   1.000
_cell.length_b   1.000
_cell.length_c   1.000
_cell.angle_alpha   90.00
_cell.angle_beta   90.00
_cell.angle_gamma   90.00
#
_symmetry.space_group_name_H-M   'P 1'
#
loop_
_entity.id
_entity.type
_entity.pdbx_description
1 polymer ?
#
loop_
_entity_poly.entity_id
_entity_poly.type
_entity_poly.pdbx_seq_one_letter_code
_entity_poly.pdbx_strand_id
1 'polypeptide(L)'
;QFGKAVPVESMIEDILLFKRFNLNTIRTSHYPNDPKMYALYDYYGLYVMDEADIECHGNMSLSNRESWEGAYVDRMVRMVERDKNHPSVIFWSMGNESGGGRNFEATYRAAKAIDGRYIHYEGMNDVADMDSRMYPSIESMIEQDEQPRHKPYFLCEYAHAMGNAIGNLEEYWDYIEHHSKRMIGGCIWDWVDQGINMPGQPADHYYFGGSFGDRPNDNDFCCNGIVTADRQVTPKLWEVKKVYQYITLEPNAENSIGVRNRYAFLNLHDFNLRYVILKDGVPIAEE
;
A
#
# COMPACT_ATOMS: atom_id res chain seq x y z
N GLN A 1 14.57 10.92 -4.71
CA GLN A 1 14.93 12.29 -5.08
C GLN A 1 15.54 13.07 -3.90
N PHE A 2 14.85 13.19 -2.80
CA PHE A 2 15.24 14.02 -1.64
C PHE A 2 15.67 13.20 -0.40
N GLY A 3 15.77 11.88 -0.51
CA GLY A 3 15.92 10.99 0.64
C GLY A 3 14.75 11.17 1.62
N LYS A 4 15.04 11.27 2.90
CA LYS A 4 14.01 11.51 3.96
C LYS A 4 13.62 12.99 4.13
N ALA A 5 14.28 13.93 3.44
CA ALA A 5 13.99 15.37 3.53
C ALA A 5 13.01 15.82 2.43
N VAL A 6 11.88 15.13 2.33
CA VAL A 6 10.86 15.38 1.30
C VAL A 6 10.17 16.73 1.54
N PRO A 7 10.13 17.65 0.55
CA PRO A 7 9.42 18.91 0.68
C PRO A 7 7.89 18.70 0.60
N VAL A 8 7.14 19.64 1.16
CA VAL A 8 5.66 19.55 1.23
C VAL A 8 5.03 19.48 -0.16
N GLU A 9 5.59 20.18 -1.13
CA GLU A 9 5.13 20.18 -2.51
C GLU A 9 5.18 18.77 -3.12
N SER A 10 6.24 18.00 -2.84
CA SER A 10 6.37 16.62 -3.29
C SER A 10 5.41 15.68 -2.54
N MET A 11 5.14 15.95 -1.25
CA MET A 11 4.12 15.21 -0.49
C MET A 11 2.72 15.39 -1.11
N ILE A 12 2.38 16.62 -1.50
CA ILE A 12 1.10 16.92 -2.16
C ILE A 12 1.03 16.26 -3.53
N GLU A 13 2.13 16.26 -4.28
CA GLU A 13 2.20 15.60 -5.58
C GLU A 13 1.93 14.10 -5.48
N ASP A 14 2.54 13.41 -4.52
CA ASP A 14 2.29 12.00 -4.25
C ASP A 14 0.79 11.75 -3.96
N ILE A 15 0.17 12.55 -3.11
CA ILE A 15 -1.26 12.42 -2.78
C ILE A 15 -2.16 12.63 -4.00
N LEU A 16 -1.86 13.63 -4.82
CA LEU A 16 -2.64 13.90 -6.04
C LEU A 16 -2.51 12.77 -7.07
N LEU A 17 -1.31 12.17 -7.16
CA LEU A 17 -1.11 11.00 -7.99
C LEU A 17 -1.89 9.79 -7.46
N PHE A 18 -1.88 9.51 -6.15
CA PHE A 18 -2.72 8.46 -5.57
C PHE A 18 -4.19 8.63 -5.97
N LYS A 19 -4.75 9.80 -5.78
CA LYS A 19 -6.16 10.08 -6.14
C LYS A 19 -6.42 9.93 -7.63
N ARG A 20 -5.52 10.44 -8.48
CA ARG A 20 -5.64 10.39 -9.94
C ARG A 20 -5.57 8.96 -10.50
N PHE A 21 -4.86 8.08 -9.80
CA PHE A 21 -4.63 6.70 -10.24
C PHE A 21 -5.36 5.65 -9.40
N ASN A 22 -6.43 6.07 -8.70
CA ASN A 22 -7.35 5.20 -7.97
C ASN A 22 -6.75 4.47 -6.76
N LEU A 23 -5.59 4.89 -6.26
CA LEU A 23 -5.06 4.36 -5.01
C LEU A 23 -5.79 5.05 -3.83
N ASN A 24 -6.19 4.27 -2.85
CA ASN A 24 -6.95 4.76 -1.71
C ASN A 24 -6.33 4.41 -0.35
N THR A 25 -5.33 3.56 -0.31
CA THR A 25 -4.73 3.05 0.92
C THR A 25 -3.21 3.12 0.86
N ILE A 26 -2.61 3.50 1.97
CA ILE A 26 -1.17 3.64 2.15
C ILE A 26 -0.76 2.84 3.39
N ARG A 27 0.28 2.02 3.26
CA ARG A 27 1.04 1.50 4.39
C ARG A 27 2.30 2.34 4.54
N THR A 28 2.54 2.85 5.75
CA THR A 28 3.71 3.70 6.03
C THR A 28 4.97 2.85 6.26
N SER A 29 5.27 1.97 5.33
CA SER A 29 6.41 1.04 5.42
C SER A 29 7.76 1.77 5.45
N HIS A 30 8.65 1.51 6.40
CA HIS A 30 8.46 0.63 7.58
C HIS A 30 8.65 1.46 8.85
N TYR A 31 8.10 2.65 8.87
CA TYR A 31 8.12 3.61 9.98
C TYR A 31 7.05 4.69 9.80
N PRO A 32 6.63 5.38 10.87
CA PRO A 32 5.66 6.45 10.75
C PRO A 32 6.15 7.57 9.83
N ASN A 33 5.26 8.09 9.00
CA ASN A 33 5.58 9.19 8.09
C ASN A 33 5.76 10.54 8.81
N ASP A 34 6.19 11.57 8.07
CA ASP A 34 6.19 12.96 8.53
C ASP A 34 4.76 13.35 8.98
N PRO A 35 4.59 14.04 10.12
CA PRO A 35 3.26 14.44 10.62
C PRO A 35 2.39 15.20 9.61
N LYS A 36 3.00 15.95 8.68
CA LYS A 36 2.26 16.65 7.63
C LYS A 36 1.55 15.70 6.66
N MET A 37 2.11 14.51 6.44
CA MET A 37 1.47 13.51 5.57
C MET A 37 0.12 13.07 6.13
N TYR A 38 0.00 12.88 7.45
CA TYR A 38 -1.28 12.47 8.05
C TYR A 38 -2.35 13.54 7.89
N ALA A 39 -2.01 14.82 8.03
CA ALA A 39 -2.93 15.92 7.73
C ALA A 39 -3.37 15.92 6.25
N LEU A 40 -2.46 15.59 5.33
CA LEU A 40 -2.79 15.43 3.91
C LEU A 40 -3.67 14.19 3.67
N TYR A 41 -3.39 13.06 4.31
CA TYR A 41 -4.22 11.85 4.22
C TYR A 41 -5.65 12.12 4.71
N ASP A 42 -5.78 12.82 5.85
CA ASP A 42 -7.08 13.24 6.39
C ASP A 42 -7.82 14.14 5.40
N TYR A 43 -7.14 15.17 4.89
CA TYR A 43 -7.74 16.16 3.99
C TYR A 43 -8.19 15.57 2.66
N TYR A 44 -7.36 14.72 2.05
CA TYR A 44 -7.65 14.12 0.75
C TYR A 44 -8.45 12.81 0.82
N GLY A 45 -8.71 12.28 2.01
CA GLY A 45 -9.51 11.09 2.24
C GLY A 45 -8.81 9.82 1.75
N LEU A 46 -7.63 9.53 2.30
CA LEU A 46 -6.91 8.28 2.08
C LEU A 46 -6.93 7.42 3.34
N TYR A 47 -6.97 6.12 3.20
CA TYR A 47 -6.81 5.18 4.30
C TYR A 47 -5.34 4.95 4.60
N VAL A 48 -5.02 4.79 5.87
CA VAL A 48 -3.64 4.56 6.32
C VAL A 48 -3.56 3.34 7.22
N MET A 49 -2.64 2.45 6.90
CA MET A 49 -2.06 1.48 7.81
C MET A 49 -0.76 2.08 8.34
N ASP A 50 -0.78 2.58 9.56
CA ASP A 50 0.36 3.25 10.17
C ASP A 50 1.28 2.23 10.85
N GLU A 51 2.56 2.21 10.46
CA GLU A 51 3.51 1.18 10.87
C GLU A 51 4.57 1.69 11.83
N ALA A 52 4.71 0.98 12.94
CA ALA A 52 5.74 1.23 13.93
C ALA A 52 7.13 0.91 13.37
N ASP A 53 8.11 1.69 13.77
CA ASP A 53 9.52 1.53 13.37
C ASP A 53 10.15 0.31 14.07
N ILE A 54 9.66 -0.89 13.72
CA ILE A 54 10.18 -2.18 14.15
C ILE A 54 10.53 -2.98 12.91
N GLU A 55 11.78 -2.86 12.50
CA GLU A 55 12.39 -3.59 11.39
C GLU A 55 13.74 -4.13 11.87
N CYS A 56 13.85 -5.45 12.01
CA CYS A 56 15.09 -6.10 12.39
C CYS A 56 15.36 -7.38 11.59
N HIS A 57 15.11 -7.33 10.30
CA HIS A 57 15.21 -8.43 9.33
C HIS A 57 16.55 -9.17 9.43
N GLY A 58 17.67 -8.45 9.61
CA GLY A 58 18.98 -9.05 9.79
C GLY A 58 19.20 -9.76 11.16
N ASN A 59 18.31 -9.56 12.14
CA ASN A 59 18.40 -10.21 13.44
C ASN A 59 17.03 -10.40 14.11
N MET A 60 16.23 -11.28 13.57
CA MET A 60 14.87 -11.56 14.05
C MET A 60 14.82 -12.10 15.49
N SER A 61 15.95 -12.57 16.06
CA SER A 61 15.99 -13.05 17.43
C SER A 61 15.67 -11.96 18.49
N LEU A 62 15.75 -10.69 18.11
CA LEU A 62 15.42 -9.56 18.99
C LEU A 62 13.96 -9.59 19.44
N SER A 63 13.06 -10.14 18.63
CA SER A 63 11.63 -10.26 18.93
C SER A 63 11.31 -11.11 20.17
N ASN A 64 12.24 -11.97 20.61
CA ASN A 64 12.10 -12.82 21.79
C ASN A 64 13.03 -12.44 22.95
N ARG A 65 13.91 -11.45 22.78
CA ARG A 65 14.81 -11.00 23.85
C ARG A 65 14.11 -10.06 24.81
N GLU A 66 14.01 -10.45 26.08
CA GLU A 66 13.36 -9.66 27.13
C GLU A 66 13.90 -8.23 27.23
N SER A 67 15.24 -8.07 27.12
CA SER A 67 15.90 -6.77 27.18
C SER A 67 15.47 -5.79 26.07
N TRP A 68 14.79 -6.26 25.00
CA TRP A 68 14.30 -5.46 23.89
C TRP A 68 12.78 -5.16 23.95
N GLU A 69 12.05 -5.81 24.88
CA GLU A 69 10.60 -5.62 25.00
C GLU A 69 10.21 -4.14 25.14
N GLY A 70 10.90 -3.42 26.02
CA GLY A 70 10.65 -1.99 26.22
C GLY A 70 10.82 -1.15 24.94
N ALA A 71 11.80 -1.47 24.10
CA ALA A 71 12.06 -0.77 22.85
C ALA A 71 10.96 -1.06 21.80
N TYR A 72 10.45 -2.29 21.73
CA TYR A 72 9.34 -2.67 20.87
C TYR A 72 8.05 -1.95 21.26
N VAL A 73 7.71 -2.03 22.54
CA VAL A 73 6.50 -1.37 23.09
C VAL A 73 6.56 0.14 22.92
N ASP A 74 7.71 0.77 23.21
CA ASP A 74 7.87 2.23 23.14
C ASP A 74 7.63 2.76 21.72
N ARG A 75 8.16 2.09 20.68
CA ARG A 75 7.94 2.48 19.28
C ARG A 75 6.47 2.48 18.91
N MET A 76 5.78 1.40 19.21
CA MET A 76 4.36 1.26 18.90
C MET A 76 3.50 2.25 19.69
N VAL A 77 3.74 2.38 20.98
CA VAL A 77 2.96 3.28 21.86
C VAL A 77 3.13 4.74 21.41
N ARG A 78 4.34 5.18 21.10
CA ARG A 78 4.60 6.54 20.63
C ARG A 78 3.90 6.83 19.29
N MET A 79 3.90 5.89 18.36
CA MET A 79 3.17 6.02 17.11
C MET A 79 1.67 6.17 17.37
N VAL A 80 1.07 5.23 18.10
CA VAL A 80 -0.36 5.26 18.40
C VAL A 80 -0.76 6.54 19.13
N GLU A 81 0.01 6.96 20.15
CA GLU A 81 -0.28 8.21 20.88
C GLU A 81 -0.17 9.45 20.00
N ARG A 82 0.77 9.50 19.07
CA ARG A 82 0.93 10.60 18.14
C ARG A 82 -0.23 10.68 17.14
N ASP A 83 -0.64 9.53 16.58
CA ASP A 83 -1.45 9.50 15.36
C ASP A 83 -2.91 9.04 15.57
N LYS A 84 -3.31 8.64 16.79
CA LYS A 84 -4.66 8.14 17.10
C LYS A 84 -5.80 9.11 16.78
N ASN A 85 -5.52 10.40 16.67
CA ASN A 85 -6.52 11.41 16.34
C ASN A 85 -6.68 11.65 14.83
N HIS A 86 -5.90 10.98 13.98
CA HIS A 86 -6.04 11.05 12.55
C HIS A 86 -7.11 10.07 12.06
N PRO A 87 -8.23 10.55 11.46
CA PRO A 87 -9.30 9.69 10.97
C PRO A 87 -8.88 8.86 9.75
N SER A 88 -7.84 9.26 9.02
CA SER A 88 -7.26 8.49 7.93
C SER A 88 -6.62 7.18 8.39
N VAL A 89 -6.07 7.14 9.60
CA VAL A 89 -5.47 5.92 10.16
C VAL A 89 -6.58 4.96 10.54
N ILE A 90 -6.71 3.86 9.81
CA ILE A 90 -7.73 2.83 10.03
C ILE A 90 -7.15 1.55 10.62
N PHE A 91 -5.87 1.30 10.42
CA PHE A 91 -5.13 0.16 10.95
C PHE A 91 -3.80 0.59 11.55
N TRP A 92 -3.37 -0.13 12.58
CA TRP A 92 -2.02 -0.06 13.12
C TRP A 92 -1.22 -1.25 12.64
N SER A 93 0.06 -1.07 12.33
CA SER A 93 0.98 -2.16 12.04
C SER A 93 2.13 -2.17 13.05
N MET A 94 2.42 -3.35 13.61
CA MET A 94 3.45 -3.49 14.64
C MET A 94 4.87 -3.45 14.09
N GLY A 95 5.04 -3.55 12.76
CA GLY A 95 6.36 -3.55 12.12
C GLY A 95 6.43 -4.48 10.93
N ASN A 96 7.65 -4.75 10.47
CA ASN A 96 7.94 -5.54 9.30
C ASN A 96 9.02 -6.60 9.57
N GLU A 97 8.94 -7.77 8.94
CA GLU A 97 9.93 -8.83 8.77
C GLU A 97 10.93 -9.02 9.95
N SER A 98 10.42 -8.97 11.17
CA SER A 98 11.21 -8.98 12.41
C SER A 98 11.02 -10.25 13.25
N GLY A 99 10.54 -11.33 12.60
CA GLY A 99 10.24 -12.59 13.28
C GLY A 99 8.99 -12.49 14.14
N GLY A 100 8.85 -13.38 15.11
CA GLY A 100 7.72 -13.42 16.03
C GLY A 100 8.16 -13.73 17.45
N GLY A 101 7.33 -13.37 18.43
CA GLY A 101 7.57 -13.72 19.82
C GLY A 101 7.04 -12.74 20.85
N ARG A 102 7.46 -12.91 22.08
CA ARG A 102 6.96 -12.23 23.27
C ARG A 102 6.90 -10.70 23.14
N ASN A 103 7.86 -10.09 22.45
CA ASN A 103 7.92 -8.63 22.33
C ASN A 103 6.79 -8.10 21.44
N PHE A 104 6.41 -8.80 20.38
CA PHE A 104 5.23 -8.46 19.59
C PHE A 104 3.92 -8.68 20.34
N GLU A 105 3.82 -9.74 21.16
CA GLU A 105 2.66 -9.92 22.03
C GLU A 105 2.51 -8.78 23.05
N ALA A 106 3.63 -8.33 23.64
CA ALA A 106 3.63 -7.18 24.54
C ALA A 106 3.25 -5.89 23.82
N THR A 107 3.77 -5.69 22.61
CA THR A 107 3.45 -4.55 21.73
C THR A 107 1.96 -4.51 21.36
N TYR A 108 1.40 -5.66 20.98
CA TYR A 108 -0.03 -5.78 20.68
C TYR A 108 -0.89 -5.38 21.89
N ARG A 109 -0.61 -5.94 23.06
CA ARG A 109 -1.36 -5.63 24.30
C ARG A 109 -1.25 -4.15 24.68
N ALA A 110 -0.08 -3.55 24.55
CA ALA A 110 0.14 -2.14 24.87
C ALA A 110 -0.65 -1.22 23.91
N ALA A 111 -0.63 -1.49 22.61
CA ALA A 111 -1.38 -0.72 21.63
C ALA A 111 -2.90 -0.84 21.83
N LYS A 112 -3.41 -2.06 22.06
CA LYS A 112 -4.84 -2.32 22.34
C LYS A 112 -5.34 -1.64 23.61
N ALA A 113 -4.47 -1.40 24.58
CA ALA A 113 -4.84 -0.65 25.79
C ALA A 113 -5.08 0.85 25.54
N ILE A 114 -4.59 1.38 24.39
CA ILE A 114 -4.72 2.80 24.01
C ILE A 114 -5.82 2.99 22.98
N ASP A 115 -5.87 2.13 21.95
CA ASP A 115 -6.75 2.30 20.79
C ASP A 115 -7.32 0.96 20.32
N GLY A 116 -8.63 0.96 19.99
CA GLY A 116 -9.35 -0.25 19.60
C GLY A 116 -9.23 -0.66 18.13
N ARG A 117 -8.56 0.12 17.28
CA ARG A 117 -8.39 -0.19 15.85
C ARG A 117 -7.69 -1.53 15.65
N TYR A 118 -7.89 -2.13 14.48
CA TYR A 118 -7.26 -3.41 14.14
C TYR A 118 -5.75 -3.24 14.01
N ILE A 119 -5.05 -4.25 14.51
CA ILE A 119 -3.58 -4.31 14.50
C ILE A 119 -3.14 -5.39 13.51
N HIS A 120 -2.27 -4.99 12.60
CA HIS A 120 -1.61 -5.82 11.60
C HIS A 120 -0.21 -6.23 12.06
N TYR A 121 0.20 -7.42 11.73
CA TYR A 121 1.60 -7.86 11.66
C TYR A 121 1.68 -9.20 10.92
N GLU A 122 2.34 -9.25 9.77
CA GLU A 122 2.45 -10.44 8.92
C GLU A 122 3.18 -11.58 9.62
N GLY A 123 4.22 -11.27 10.41
CA GLY A 123 5.04 -12.27 11.11
C GLY A 123 4.33 -13.03 12.25
N MET A 124 3.14 -12.57 12.69
CA MET A 124 2.37 -13.23 13.77
C MET A 124 0.86 -13.08 13.56
N ASN A 125 0.33 -13.67 12.50
CA ASN A 125 -1.10 -13.66 12.18
C ASN A 125 -2.00 -14.15 13.31
N ASP A 126 -1.51 -15.01 14.20
CA ASP A 126 -2.31 -15.51 15.32
C ASP A 126 -2.48 -14.46 16.43
N VAL A 127 -1.54 -13.54 16.59
CA VAL A 127 -1.59 -12.42 17.55
C VAL A 127 -2.32 -11.21 16.96
N ALA A 128 -2.04 -10.88 15.70
CA ALA A 128 -2.65 -9.75 14.99
C ALA A 128 -4.17 -9.92 14.82
N ASP A 129 -4.89 -8.82 14.58
CA ASP A 129 -6.35 -8.84 14.35
C ASP A 129 -6.73 -9.24 12.92
N MET A 130 -5.78 -9.24 12.00
CA MET A 130 -5.98 -9.64 10.60
C MET A 130 -4.90 -10.63 10.17
N ASP A 131 -5.24 -11.48 9.21
CA ASP A 131 -4.28 -12.30 8.50
C ASP A 131 -3.56 -11.45 7.44
N SER A 132 -2.31 -11.72 7.21
CA SER A 132 -1.53 -11.01 6.20
C SER A 132 -0.50 -11.91 5.53
N ARG A 133 -0.15 -11.56 4.30
CA ARG A 133 0.90 -12.21 3.51
C ARG A 133 1.64 -11.19 2.66
N MET A 134 2.90 -11.54 2.35
CA MET A 134 3.73 -10.86 1.36
C MET A 134 3.88 -11.75 0.15
N TYR A 135 3.67 -11.20 -1.03
CA TYR A 135 3.93 -11.81 -2.34
C TYR A 135 3.42 -13.25 -2.51
N PRO A 136 2.21 -13.60 -2.05
CA PRO A 136 1.67 -14.93 -2.31
C PRO A 136 1.44 -15.11 -3.81
N SER A 137 1.59 -16.34 -4.35
CA SER A 137 0.97 -16.66 -5.63
C SER A 137 -0.56 -16.60 -5.51
N ILE A 138 -1.28 -16.51 -6.62
CA ILE A 138 -2.75 -16.46 -6.61
C ILE A 138 -3.31 -17.71 -5.93
N GLU A 139 -2.75 -18.89 -6.23
CA GLU A 139 -3.15 -20.15 -5.61
C GLU A 139 -2.95 -20.12 -4.09
N SER A 140 -1.77 -19.67 -3.64
CA SER A 140 -1.48 -19.56 -2.19
C SER A 140 -2.35 -18.52 -1.49
N MET A 141 -2.69 -17.44 -2.18
CA MET A 141 -3.63 -16.43 -1.67
C MET A 141 -5.02 -17.05 -1.47
N ILE A 142 -5.51 -17.79 -2.45
CA ILE A 142 -6.81 -18.49 -2.40
C ILE A 142 -6.82 -19.51 -1.26
N GLU A 143 -5.81 -20.37 -1.19
CA GLU A 143 -5.69 -21.35 -0.11
C GLU A 143 -5.72 -20.72 1.27
N GLN A 144 -5.07 -19.57 1.43
CA GLN A 144 -5.06 -18.82 2.70
C GLN A 144 -6.42 -18.17 2.98
N ASP A 145 -7.09 -17.64 1.97
CA ASP A 145 -8.40 -17.00 2.12
C ASP A 145 -9.49 -18.02 2.51
N GLU A 146 -9.43 -19.23 1.97
CA GLU A 146 -10.37 -20.32 2.23
C GLU A 146 -10.20 -20.97 3.61
N GLN A 147 -9.13 -20.65 4.34
CA GLN A 147 -8.96 -21.16 5.71
C GLN A 147 -10.19 -20.78 6.58
N PRO A 148 -10.61 -21.64 7.52
CA PRO A 148 -11.77 -21.39 8.38
C PRO A 148 -11.41 -20.35 9.47
N ARG A 149 -11.01 -19.18 9.05
CA ARG A 149 -10.67 -18.04 9.90
C ARG A 149 -11.70 -16.91 9.70
N HIS A 150 -11.95 -16.14 10.76
CA HIS A 150 -12.87 -15.00 10.72
C HIS A 150 -12.16 -13.65 10.66
N LYS A 151 -10.84 -13.63 10.57
CA LYS A 151 -10.06 -12.41 10.48
C LYS A 151 -10.09 -11.86 9.05
N PRO A 152 -10.12 -10.54 8.85
CA PRO A 152 -9.84 -9.94 7.54
C PRO A 152 -8.48 -10.43 7.01
N TYR A 153 -8.34 -10.54 5.69
CA TYR A 153 -7.09 -10.92 5.05
C TYR A 153 -6.58 -9.79 4.16
N PHE A 154 -5.33 -9.40 4.33
CA PHE A 154 -4.71 -8.26 3.68
C PHE A 154 -3.34 -8.63 3.10
N LEU A 155 -3.05 -8.21 1.88
CA LEU A 155 -1.72 -8.35 1.28
C LEU A 155 -0.89 -7.11 1.63
N CYS A 156 -0.09 -7.20 2.69
CA CYS A 156 0.67 -6.03 3.15
C CYS A 156 1.73 -5.60 2.15
N GLU A 157 2.22 -6.54 1.33
CA GLU A 157 3.07 -6.29 0.16
C GLU A 157 2.73 -7.30 -0.94
N TYR A 158 2.52 -6.80 -2.16
CA TYR A 158 2.34 -7.63 -3.34
C TYR A 158 2.70 -6.86 -4.60
N ALA A 159 2.67 -7.51 -5.76
CA ALA A 159 2.96 -6.90 -7.06
C ALA A 159 4.27 -6.10 -7.06
N HIS A 160 5.36 -6.71 -6.56
CA HIS A 160 6.69 -6.08 -6.48
C HIS A 160 7.09 -5.45 -7.81
N ALA A 161 7.24 -4.12 -7.83
CA ALA A 161 7.27 -3.34 -9.07
C ALA A 161 8.68 -3.07 -9.62
N MET A 162 9.68 -3.82 -9.18
CA MET A 162 11.05 -3.68 -9.70
C MET A 162 11.14 -4.12 -11.17
N GLY A 163 11.88 -3.37 -11.95
CA GLY A 163 12.13 -3.70 -13.36
C GLY A 163 10.86 -3.68 -14.22
N ASN A 164 10.67 -4.70 -15.03
CA ASN A 164 9.53 -4.84 -15.95
C ASN A 164 8.34 -5.58 -15.32
N ALA A 165 8.03 -5.30 -14.07
CA ALA A 165 6.80 -5.70 -13.39
C ALA A 165 5.76 -4.58 -13.61
N ILE A 166 4.53 -4.70 -13.24
CA ILE A 166 3.80 -5.66 -12.44
C ILE A 166 2.97 -6.57 -13.35
N GLY A 167 2.93 -7.88 -13.03
CA GLY A 167 2.07 -8.83 -13.76
C GLY A 167 0.94 -9.35 -12.89
N ASN A 168 -0.09 -9.88 -13.51
CA ASN A 168 -1.20 -10.60 -12.89
C ASN A 168 -2.02 -9.76 -11.87
N LEU A 169 -1.94 -8.43 -11.94
CA LEU A 169 -2.66 -7.57 -10.99
C LEU A 169 -4.17 -7.73 -11.12
N GLU A 170 -4.67 -7.88 -12.35
CA GLU A 170 -6.08 -8.10 -12.63
C GLU A 170 -6.58 -9.43 -12.04
N GLU A 171 -5.82 -10.51 -12.14
CA GLU A 171 -6.18 -11.82 -11.60
C GLU A 171 -6.25 -11.83 -10.07
N TYR A 172 -5.36 -11.10 -9.37
CA TYR A 172 -5.47 -10.90 -7.93
C TYR A 172 -6.79 -10.21 -7.58
N TRP A 173 -7.12 -9.13 -8.29
CA TRP A 173 -8.31 -8.32 -8.00
C TRP A 173 -9.60 -8.97 -8.46
N ASP A 174 -9.59 -9.79 -9.50
CA ASP A 174 -10.74 -10.61 -9.86
C ASP A 174 -11.13 -11.54 -8.71
N TYR A 175 -10.15 -12.24 -8.14
CA TYR A 175 -10.42 -13.07 -6.97
C TYR A 175 -10.87 -12.26 -5.75
N ILE A 176 -10.16 -11.18 -5.41
CA ILE A 176 -10.46 -10.34 -4.24
C ILE A 176 -11.89 -9.80 -4.30
N GLU A 177 -12.35 -9.37 -5.45
CA GLU A 177 -13.64 -8.69 -5.60
C GLU A 177 -14.81 -9.62 -5.85
N HIS A 178 -14.59 -10.73 -6.51
CA HIS A 178 -15.69 -11.58 -6.98
C HIS A 178 -15.78 -12.92 -6.23
N HIS A 179 -14.72 -13.36 -5.59
CA HIS A 179 -14.64 -14.70 -5.02
C HIS A 179 -14.32 -14.73 -3.52
N SER A 180 -13.50 -13.81 -3.04
CA SER A 180 -13.11 -13.76 -1.63
C SER A 180 -14.25 -13.31 -0.72
N LYS A 181 -14.24 -13.84 0.51
CA LYS A 181 -15.20 -13.45 1.58
C LYS A 181 -14.57 -12.59 2.66
N ARG A 182 -13.26 -12.54 2.75
CA ARG A 182 -12.56 -11.87 3.86
C ARG A 182 -11.37 -11.01 3.43
N MET A 183 -10.95 -11.07 2.17
CA MET A 183 -9.90 -10.17 1.68
C MET A 183 -10.40 -8.73 1.61
N ILE A 184 -9.58 -7.82 2.09
CA ILE A 184 -9.88 -6.38 2.14
C ILE A 184 -8.96 -5.55 1.26
N GLY A 185 -8.09 -6.17 0.50
CA GLY A 185 -7.17 -5.52 -0.44
C GLY A 185 -5.70 -5.76 -0.14
N GLY A 186 -4.85 -4.86 -0.61
CA GLY A 186 -3.40 -4.94 -0.41
C GLY A 186 -2.66 -3.67 -0.80
N CYS A 187 -1.37 -3.58 -0.40
CA CYS A 187 -0.47 -2.52 -0.77
C CYS A 187 0.60 -3.02 -1.73
N ILE A 188 0.72 -2.36 -2.88
CA ILE A 188 1.77 -2.65 -3.87
C ILE A 188 3.14 -2.28 -3.30
N TRP A 189 4.14 -3.11 -3.48
CA TRP A 189 5.53 -2.79 -3.20
C TRP A 189 6.26 -2.34 -4.48
N ASP A 190 6.66 -1.05 -4.62
CA ASP A 190 6.26 0.02 -3.76
C ASP A 190 5.82 1.25 -4.60
N TRP A 191 5.67 2.41 -3.96
CA TRP A 191 5.16 3.61 -4.62
C TRP A 191 6.19 4.24 -5.56
N VAL A 192 7.40 4.54 -5.08
CA VAL A 192 8.36 5.39 -5.78
C VAL A 192 9.76 4.79 -5.78
N ASP A 193 10.44 4.81 -6.91
CA ASP A 193 11.86 4.49 -6.96
C ASP A 193 12.63 5.38 -5.98
N GLN A 194 13.40 4.76 -5.08
CA GLN A 194 14.07 5.45 -3.98
C GLN A 194 15.46 5.98 -4.36
N GLY A 195 15.69 6.21 -5.67
CA GLY A 195 16.88 6.87 -6.14
C GLY A 195 16.99 8.32 -5.63
N ILE A 196 18.20 8.76 -5.34
CA ILE A 196 18.50 10.10 -4.81
C ILE A 196 19.45 10.88 -5.71
N ASN A 197 19.32 12.20 -5.70
CA ASN A 197 20.25 13.07 -6.42
C ASN A 197 21.62 13.11 -5.73
N MET A 198 22.67 13.24 -6.51
CA MET A 198 24.02 13.44 -6.00
C MET A 198 24.44 14.90 -6.16
N PRO A 199 24.93 15.57 -5.11
CA PRO A 199 25.37 16.95 -5.20
C PRO A 199 26.40 17.16 -6.33
N GLY A 200 26.18 18.20 -7.15
CA GLY A 200 27.04 18.52 -8.28
C GLY A 200 26.80 17.71 -9.56
N GLN A 201 25.84 16.80 -9.56
CA GLN A 201 25.41 16.06 -10.73
C GLN A 201 24.09 16.62 -11.30
N PRO A 202 23.69 16.28 -12.55
CA PRO A 202 22.42 16.71 -13.13
C PRO A 202 21.23 16.36 -12.25
N ALA A 203 20.27 17.27 -12.11
CA ALA A 203 19.12 17.12 -11.22
C ALA A 203 18.12 16.04 -11.67
N ASP A 204 18.18 15.64 -12.93
CA ASP A 204 17.36 14.58 -13.54
C ASP A 204 18.02 13.20 -13.49
N HIS A 205 19.18 13.10 -12.82
CA HIS A 205 19.90 11.84 -12.66
C HIS A 205 19.81 11.34 -11.22
N TYR A 206 19.43 10.08 -11.06
CA TYR A 206 19.20 9.44 -9.78
C TYR A 206 20.16 8.29 -9.55
N TYR A 207 20.63 8.17 -8.34
CA TYR A 207 21.67 7.23 -7.91
C TYR A 207 21.12 6.27 -6.87
N PHE A 208 21.67 5.07 -6.81
CA PHE A 208 21.28 3.98 -5.92
C PHE A 208 22.49 3.38 -5.20
N GLY A 209 22.32 2.26 -4.52
CA GLY A 209 23.36 1.64 -3.70
C GLY A 209 24.66 1.40 -4.44
N GLY A 210 25.79 1.75 -3.81
CA GLY A 210 27.14 1.70 -4.36
C GLY A 210 27.56 2.95 -5.13
N SER A 211 26.61 3.75 -5.64
CA SER A 211 26.91 4.98 -6.38
C SER A 211 27.61 6.05 -5.53
N PHE A 212 27.42 6.00 -4.21
CA PHE A 212 28.01 6.91 -3.24
C PHE A 212 29.30 6.36 -2.60
N GLY A 213 29.83 5.24 -3.10
CA GLY A 213 30.97 4.54 -2.51
C GLY A 213 30.64 3.73 -1.27
N ASP A 214 29.37 3.58 -0.94
CA ASP A 214 28.86 2.81 0.19
C ASP A 214 29.07 1.31 -0.02
N ARG A 215 29.48 0.61 1.06
CA ARG A 215 29.71 -0.85 1.08
C ARG A 215 29.46 -1.39 2.49
N PRO A 216 28.70 -2.51 2.62
CA PRO A 216 27.96 -3.22 1.57
C PRO A 216 26.77 -2.40 1.06
N ASN A 217 26.21 -2.79 -0.09
CA ASN A 217 25.00 -2.21 -0.68
C ASN A 217 24.26 -3.25 -1.53
N ASP A 218 22.99 -2.99 -1.86
CA ASP A 218 22.12 -3.84 -2.64
C ASP A 218 21.84 -3.29 -4.06
N ASN A 219 22.73 -2.44 -4.58
CA ASN A 219 22.64 -1.82 -5.91
C ASN A 219 21.29 -1.09 -6.10
N ASP A 220 20.58 -1.44 -7.17
CA ASP A 220 19.30 -0.87 -7.58
C ASP A 220 18.07 -1.51 -6.90
N PHE A 221 18.26 -2.32 -5.85
CA PHE A 221 17.14 -2.96 -5.12
C PHE A 221 16.23 -1.97 -4.39
N CYS A 222 16.52 -0.70 -4.46
CA CYS A 222 15.66 0.41 -4.04
C CYS A 222 14.83 1.03 -5.19
N CYS A 223 14.96 0.51 -6.43
CA CYS A 223 14.24 0.99 -7.61
C CYS A 223 13.08 0.05 -7.94
N ASN A 224 12.09 0.00 -7.07
CA ASN A 224 10.94 -0.90 -7.14
C ASN A 224 9.59 -0.15 -7.11
N GLY A 225 9.61 1.14 -7.48
CA GLY A 225 8.45 1.99 -7.54
C GLY A 225 7.55 1.75 -8.77
N ILE A 226 6.25 2.03 -8.59
CA ILE A 226 5.30 2.16 -9.70
C ILE A 226 5.38 3.55 -10.37
N VAL A 227 6.09 4.49 -9.75
CA VAL A 227 6.55 5.75 -10.36
C VAL A 227 8.06 5.89 -10.21
N THR A 228 8.66 6.70 -11.04
CA THR A 228 10.10 7.01 -10.95
C THR A 228 10.42 7.91 -9.75
N ALA A 229 11.71 8.06 -9.43
CA ALA A 229 12.17 8.89 -8.32
C ALA A 229 11.70 10.36 -8.41
N ASP A 230 11.46 10.88 -9.60
CA ASP A 230 10.92 12.21 -9.88
C ASP A 230 9.41 12.22 -10.19
N ARG A 231 8.71 11.15 -9.82
CA ARG A 231 7.26 10.98 -9.96
C ARG A 231 6.74 10.91 -11.40
N GLN A 232 7.60 10.56 -12.38
CA GLN A 232 7.11 10.29 -13.72
C GLN A 232 6.21 9.04 -13.70
N VAL A 233 5.08 9.16 -14.38
CA VAL A 233 4.11 8.08 -14.52
C VAL A 233 4.67 6.98 -15.42
N THR A 234 4.76 5.77 -14.90
CA THR A 234 5.21 4.60 -15.65
C THR A 234 4.02 3.81 -16.23
N PRO A 235 4.25 2.90 -17.18
CA PRO A 235 3.23 1.96 -17.65
C PRO A 235 2.59 1.14 -16.50
N LYS A 236 3.35 0.81 -15.45
CA LYS A 236 2.87 0.10 -14.25
C LYS A 236 1.71 0.85 -13.57
N LEU A 237 1.83 2.17 -13.43
CA LEU A 237 0.80 2.98 -12.79
C LEU A 237 -0.50 3.06 -13.62
N TRP A 238 -0.41 2.97 -14.94
CA TRP A 238 -1.60 2.87 -15.80
C TRP A 238 -2.33 1.54 -15.63
N GLU A 239 -1.60 0.44 -15.47
CA GLU A 239 -2.18 -0.87 -15.13
C GLU A 239 -2.89 -0.81 -13.77
N VAL A 240 -2.25 -0.26 -12.75
CA VAL A 240 -2.87 -0.04 -11.43
C VAL A 240 -4.16 0.77 -11.56
N LYS A 241 -4.13 1.88 -12.31
CA LYS A 241 -5.31 2.71 -12.52
C LYS A 241 -6.47 1.93 -13.12
N LYS A 242 -6.19 1.06 -14.08
CA LYS A 242 -7.20 0.25 -14.76
C LYS A 242 -7.81 -0.77 -13.82
N VAL A 243 -6.99 -1.51 -13.11
CA VAL A 243 -7.44 -2.56 -12.18
C VAL A 243 -8.20 -1.95 -10.99
N TYR A 244 -7.73 -0.81 -10.46
CA TYR A 244 -8.35 -0.13 -9.31
C TYR A 244 -9.48 0.84 -9.67
N GLN A 245 -9.98 0.82 -10.90
CA GLN A 245 -11.03 1.75 -11.31
C GLN A 245 -12.31 1.58 -10.47
N TYR A 246 -12.90 2.69 -10.07
CA TYR A 246 -14.11 2.71 -9.23
C TYR A 246 -15.42 2.50 -10.00
N ILE A 247 -15.38 2.61 -11.31
CA ILE A 247 -16.55 2.41 -12.18
C ILE A 247 -16.15 1.40 -13.24
N THR A 248 -16.85 0.28 -13.30
CA THR A 248 -16.66 -0.73 -14.35
C THR A 248 -17.85 -0.77 -15.29
N LEU A 249 -17.56 -1.04 -16.56
CA LEU A 249 -18.56 -1.23 -17.61
C LEU A 249 -18.54 -2.70 -18.02
N GLU A 250 -19.67 -3.37 -17.91
CA GLU A 250 -19.81 -4.80 -18.20
C GLU A 250 -20.83 -4.97 -19.33
N PRO A 251 -20.46 -5.64 -20.44
CA PRO A 251 -21.44 -5.95 -21.48
C PRO A 251 -22.48 -6.91 -20.94
N ASN A 252 -23.75 -6.55 -21.08
CA ASN A 252 -24.87 -7.43 -20.77
C ASN A 252 -25.41 -8.05 -22.06
N ALA A 253 -26.29 -9.05 -21.93
CA ALA A 253 -27.05 -9.57 -23.06
C ALA A 253 -27.93 -8.45 -23.68
N GLU A 254 -28.27 -8.59 -24.99
CA GLU A 254 -29.22 -7.70 -25.66
C GLU A 254 -28.78 -6.23 -25.86
N ASN A 255 -27.52 -6.00 -26.25
CA ASN A 255 -26.99 -4.67 -26.57
C ASN A 255 -27.11 -3.63 -25.45
N SER A 256 -27.01 -4.06 -24.20
CA SER A 256 -26.93 -3.18 -23.04
C SER A 256 -25.58 -3.27 -22.34
N ILE A 257 -25.22 -2.20 -21.63
CA ILE A 257 -24.00 -2.10 -20.84
C ILE A 257 -24.40 -1.88 -19.38
N GLY A 258 -23.97 -2.78 -18.50
CA GLY A 258 -24.05 -2.61 -17.08
C GLY A 258 -22.99 -1.63 -16.58
N VAL A 259 -23.39 -0.71 -15.70
CA VAL A 259 -22.45 0.19 -15.00
C VAL A 259 -22.43 -0.20 -13.55
N ARG A 260 -21.25 -0.66 -13.09
CA ARG A 260 -21.06 -1.07 -11.69
C ARG A 260 -20.31 0.02 -10.93
N ASN A 261 -20.91 0.46 -9.82
CA ASN A 261 -20.28 1.38 -8.88
C ASN A 261 -19.49 0.61 -7.81
N ARG A 262 -18.18 0.84 -7.73
CA ARG A 262 -17.27 0.26 -6.75
C ARG A 262 -16.82 1.27 -5.68
N TYR A 263 -17.33 2.50 -5.72
CA TYR A 263 -17.10 3.46 -4.63
C TYR A 263 -17.79 2.99 -3.35
N ALA A 264 -17.09 3.10 -2.23
CA ALA A 264 -17.65 2.76 -0.91
C ALA A 264 -18.63 3.82 -0.40
N PHE A 265 -18.45 5.09 -0.76
CA PHE A 265 -19.19 6.23 -0.19
C PHE A 265 -19.81 7.17 -1.21
N LEU A 266 -19.55 6.99 -2.50
CA LEU A 266 -20.10 7.81 -3.57
C LEU A 266 -21.08 7.01 -4.41
N ASN A 267 -22.22 7.62 -4.78
CA ASN A 267 -23.09 7.12 -5.82
C ASN A 267 -22.72 7.77 -7.17
N LEU A 268 -23.30 7.30 -8.26
CA LEU A 268 -23.00 7.83 -9.60
C LEU A 268 -23.89 9.00 -10.01
N HIS A 269 -24.69 9.56 -9.11
CA HIS A 269 -25.59 10.68 -9.38
C HIS A 269 -24.87 11.91 -9.95
N ASP A 270 -23.64 12.17 -9.46
CA ASP A 270 -22.84 13.35 -9.86
C ASP A 270 -21.91 13.07 -11.07
N PHE A 271 -22.05 11.90 -11.70
CA PHE A 271 -21.23 11.51 -12.85
C PHE A 271 -22.07 11.60 -14.14
N ASN A 272 -21.41 11.97 -15.23
CA ASN A 272 -21.99 11.94 -16.56
C ASN A 272 -21.42 10.77 -17.36
N LEU A 273 -22.29 9.96 -17.95
CA LEU A 273 -21.91 8.94 -18.92
C LEU A 273 -21.87 9.57 -20.32
N ARG A 274 -20.74 9.46 -21.01
CA ARG A 274 -20.63 9.75 -22.44
C ARG A 274 -20.33 8.47 -23.18
N TYR A 275 -21.03 8.26 -24.30
CA TYR A 275 -20.74 7.14 -25.18
C TYR A 275 -20.75 7.55 -26.65
N VAL A 276 -20.00 6.83 -27.47
CA VAL A 276 -19.97 6.97 -28.91
C VAL A 276 -20.15 5.60 -29.52
N ILE A 277 -21.14 5.45 -30.39
CA ILE A 277 -21.35 4.23 -31.18
C ILE A 277 -20.56 4.36 -32.48
N LEU A 278 -19.66 3.40 -32.70
CA LEU A 278 -18.87 3.33 -33.93
C LEU A 278 -19.35 2.17 -34.80
N LYS A 279 -19.49 2.41 -36.10
CA LYS A 279 -19.64 1.37 -37.11
C LYS A 279 -18.42 1.43 -38.04
N ASP A 280 -17.66 0.33 -38.07
CA ASP A 280 -16.41 0.21 -38.84
C ASP A 280 -15.42 1.37 -38.56
N GLY A 281 -15.34 1.78 -37.28
CA GLY A 281 -14.47 2.87 -36.81
C GLY A 281 -15.02 4.29 -37.05
N VAL A 282 -16.20 4.43 -37.64
CA VAL A 282 -16.85 5.73 -37.92
C VAL A 282 -17.96 5.97 -36.89
N PRO A 283 -17.98 7.12 -36.17
CA PRO A 283 -19.07 7.48 -35.27
C PRO A 283 -20.41 7.54 -36.00
N ILE A 284 -21.44 6.86 -35.46
CA ILE A 284 -22.80 6.86 -36.01
C ILE A 284 -23.81 7.41 -34.99
N ALA A 285 -23.48 7.45 -33.70
CA ALA A 285 -24.24 8.11 -32.65
C ALA A 285 -23.35 8.47 -31.49
N GLU A 286 -23.67 9.55 -30.77
CA GLU A 286 -23.01 9.96 -29.51
C GLU A 286 -24.02 10.62 -28.56
N GLU A 287 -23.79 10.47 -27.24
CA GLU A 287 -24.56 11.12 -26.19
C GLU A 287 -23.71 11.42 -24.97
#